data_696bede9d89ef3f7c8e0f88d5212c99a
#
_entry.id   696bede9d89ef3f7c8e0f88d5212c99a
#
_cell.length_a   1.000
_cell.length_b   1.000
_cell.length_c   1.000
_cell.angle_alpha   90.00
_cell.angle_beta   90.00
_cell.angle_gamma   90.00
#
_symmetry.space_group_name_H-M   'P 1'
#
loop_
_entity.id
_entity.type
_entity.pdbx_description
1 polymer ?
#
loop_
_entity_poly.entity_id
_entity_poly.type
_entity_poly.pdbx_seq_one_letter_code
_entity_poly.pdbx_strand_id
1 'polypeptide(L)'
;MPLDGYASTEDLDRAIEDGPGTRWSLMGIFLTYHLAGGKAGMKHLLEQFGPILKLPWTKLKAPTLSKKLSNRLIAGTKKQAKGRSVDKISNLRDEYLINLLLMRKKFEKKLR
;
A
#
# COMPACT_ATOMS: atom_id res chain seq x y z
N MET A 1 9.08 -2.48 11.54
CA MET A 1 8.30 -1.45 12.24
C MET A 1 9.20 -0.32 12.71
N PRO A 2 8.75 0.94 12.68
CA PRO A 2 9.63 2.06 13.03
C PRO A 2 10.19 2.01 14.46
N LEU A 3 9.39 1.54 15.41
CA LEU A 3 9.82 1.45 16.81
C LEU A 3 10.89 0.38 17.04
N ASP A 4 10.86 -0.69 16.26
CA ASP A 4 11.78 -1.82 16.38
C ASP A 4 13.12 -1.56 15.68
N GLY A 5 13.22 -0.51 14.89
CA GLY A 5 14.44 -0.14 14.18
C GLY A 5 14.79 -0.99 12.97
N TYR A 6 13.91 -1.89 12.54
CA TYR A 6 14.13 -2.75 11.37
C TYR A 6 13.91 -2.04 10.03
N ALA A 7 13.09 -0.98 10.03
CA ALA A 7 12.77 -0.23 8.82
C ALA A 7 12.53 1.23 9.15
N SER A 8 12.84 2.11 8.20
CA SER A 8 12.48 3.51 8.27
C SER A 8 11.03 3.73 7.81
N THR A 9 10.49 4.93 8.06
CA THR A 9 9.18 5.30 7.51
C THR A 9 9.20 5.27 5.98
N GLU A 10 10.30 5.70 5.38
CA GLU A 10 10.49 5.68 3.92
C GLU A 10 10.47 4.25 3.36
N ASP A 11 11.15 3.30 4.02
CA ASP A 11 11.15 1.90 3.58
C ASP A 11 9.75 1.30 3.62
N LEU A 12 8.97 1.61 4.65
CA LEU A 12 7.60 1.12 4.78
C LEU A 12 6.67 1.72 3.73
N ASP A 13 6.80 3.01 3.44
CA ASP A 13 6.03 3.66 2.38
C ASP A 13 6.38 3.07 1.02
N ARG A 14 7.66 2.87 0.72
CA ARG A 14 8.10 2.27 -0.55
C ARG A 14 7.58 0.85 -0.75
N ALA A 15 7.48 0.06 0.30
CA ALA A 15 6.92 -1.28 0.20
C ALA A 15 5.48 -1.26 -0.34
N ILE A 16 4.69 -0.25 0.03
CA ILE A 16 3.33 -0.08 -0.48
C ILE A 16 3.34 0.52 -1.89
N GLU A 17 4.14 1.56 -2.13
CA GLU A 17 4.20 2.25 -3.41
C GLU A 17 4.64 1.33 -4.55
N ASP A 18 5.72 0.59 -4.36
CA ASP A 18 6.31 -0.28 -5.37
C ASP A 18 5.64 -1.66 -5.45
N GLY A 19 4.89 -2.02 -4.42
CA GLY A 19 4.15 -3.27 -4.35
C GLY A 19 2.67 -3.10 -4.73
N PRO A 20 1.77 -3.27 -3.77
CA PRO A 20 0.33 -3.27 -4.06
C PRO A 20 -0.20 -1.96 -4.61
N GLY A 21 0.36 -0.82 -4.21
CA GLY A 21 -0.12 0.50 -4.61
C GLY A 21 -0.10 0.72 -6.11
N THR A 22 0.91 0.22 -6.80
CA THR A 22 1.03 0.32 -8.26
C THR A 22 -0.07 -0.46 -8.97
N ARG A 23 -0.40 -1.64 -8.47
CA ARG A 23 -1.43 -2.51 -9.07
C ARG A 23 -2.84 -2.04 -8.75
N TRP A 24 -3.06 -1.57 -7.54
CA TRP A 24 -4.40 -1.20 -7.06
C TRP A 24 -4.96 0.05 -7.73
N SER A 25 -4.16 0.83 -8.42
CA SER A 25 -4.63 1.95 -9.22
C SER A 25 -5.39 1.48 -10.48
N LEU A 26 -5.11 0.29 -10.98
CA LEU A 26 -5.77 -0.28 -12.15
C LEU A 26 -6.82 -1.33 -11.76
N MET A 27 -6.48 -2.23 -10.84
CA MET A 27 -7.33 -3.35 -10.44
C MET A 27 -7.41 -3.46 -8.92
N GLY A 28 -8.60 -3.73 -8.41
CA GLY A 28 -8.80 -3.94 -6.97
C GLY A 28 -8.37 -5.33 -6.52
N ILE A 29 -8.78 -5.66 -5.31
CA ILE A 29 -8.37 -6.89 -4.64
C ILE A 29 -8.88 -8.14 -5.37
N PHE A 30 -10.12 -8.14 -5.84
CA PHE A 30 -10.72 -9.33 -6.46
C PHE A 30 -10.02 -9.70 -7.77
N LEU A 31 -9.76 -8.74 -8.65
CA LEU A 31 -9.03 -9.01 -9.88
C LEU A 31 -7.58 -9.40 -9.60
N THR A 32 -6.95 -8.78 -8.62
CA THR A 32 -5.58 -9.15 -8.21
C THR A 32 -5.52 -10.61 -7.77
N TYR A 33 -6.47 -11.06 -6.96
CA TYR A 33 -6.54 -12.45 -6.51
C TYR A 33 -6.94 -13.40 -7.64
N HIS A 34 -7.79 -12.95 -8.56
CA HIS A 34 -8.14 -13.73 -9.75
C HIS A 34 -6.90 -14.06 -10.58
N LEU A 35 -6.03 -13.08 -10.81
CA LEU A 35 -4.77 -13.28 -11.50
C LEU A 35 -3.80 -14.17 -10.71
N ALA A 36 -3.78 -14.04 -9.38
CA ALA A 36 -2.95 -14.87 -8.52
C ALA A 36 -3.30 -16.35 -8.57
N GLY A 37 -4.52 -16.69 -8.92
CA GLY A 37 -4.96 -18.07 -9.13
C GLY A 37 -4.46 -18.70 -10.45
N GLY A 38 -3.76 -17.94 -11.27
CA GLY A 38 -3.26 -18.39 -12.57
C GLY A 38 -4.39 -18.58 -13.58
N LYS A 39 -4.22 -19.55 -14.49
CA LYS A 39 -5.20 -19.79 -15.56
C LYS A 39 -6.59 -20.21 -15.06
N ALA A 40 -6.65 -20.88 -13.91
CA ALA A 40 -7.93 -21.27 -13.28
C ALA A 40 -8.59 -20.13 -12.46
N GLY A 41 -7.86 -19.02 -12.26
CA GLY A 41 -8.40 -17.81 -11.66
C GLY A 41 -8.79 -17.95 -10.20
N MET A 42 -9.82 -17.20 -9.80
CA MET A 42 -10.31 -17.13 -8.42
C MET A 42 -10.70 -18.50 -7.86
N LYS A 43 -11.24 -19.38 -8.69
CA LYS A 43 -11.61 -20.74 -8.26
C LYS A 43 -10.40 -21.47 -7.67
N HIS A 44 -9.29 -21.46 -8.38
CA HIS A 44 -8.05 -22.11 -7.91
C HIS A 44 -7.50 -21.44 -6.65
N LEU A 45 -7.53 -20.13 -6.59
CA LEU A 45 -7.10 -19.38 -5.41
C LEU A 45 -7.90 -19.77 -4.18
N LEU A 46 -9.23 -19.84 -4.30
CA LEU A 46 -10.11 -20.22 -3.18
C LEU A 46 -9.93 -21.67 -2.75
N GLU A 47 -9.70 -22.58 -3.69
CA GLU A 47 -9.42 -23.99 -3.40
C GLU A 47 -8.11 -24.12 -2.61
N GLN A 48 -7.10 -23.37 -2.98
CA GLN A 48 -5.77 -23.45 -2.38
C GLN A 48 -5.71 -22.70 -1.03
N PHE A 49 -6.23 -21.50 -0.95
CA PHE A 49 -6.08 -20.61 0.21
C PHE A 49 -7.33 -20.46 1.07
N GLY A 50 -8.50 -20.91 0.61
CA GLY A 50 -9.75 -20.80 1.36
C GLY A 50 -9.68 -21.35 2.77
N PRO A 51 -9.09 -22.54 3.01
CA PRO A 51 -8.96 -23.08 4.36
C PRO A 51 -8.18 -22.21 5.34
N ILE A 52 -7.25 -21.39 4.82
CA ILE A 52 -6.42 -20.50 5.64
C ILE A 52 -7.26 -19.34 6.23
N LEU A 53 -8.38 -19.00 5.62
CA LEU A 53 -9.27 -17.93 6.12
C LEU A 53 -9.83 -18.20 7.52
N LYS A 54 -9.82 -19.45 7.97
CA LYS A 54 -10.25 -19.85 9.31
C LYS A 54 -9.19 -19.63 10.37
N LEU A 55 -7.93 -19.40 9.97
CA LEU A 55 -6.83 -19.23 10.90
C LEU A 55 -6.76 -17.78 11.39
N PRO A 56 -6.32 -17.58 12.65
CA PRO A 56 -6.04 -16.21 13.09
C PRO A 56 -4.87 -15.64 12.29
N TRP A 57 -5.09 -14.47 11.69
CA TRP A 57 -4.12 -13.82 10.81
C TRP A 57 -2.95 -13.19 11.55
N THR A 58 -3.15 -12.80 12.81
CA THR A 58 -2.08 -12.21 13.61
C THR A 58 -2.35 -12.38 15.10
N LYS A 59 -1.27 -12.54 15.86
CA LYS A 59 -1.26 -12.47 17.33
C LYS A 59 -0.74 -11.13 17.82
N LEU A 60 -0.41 -10.23 16.91
CA LEU A 60 0.15 -8.93 17.26
C LEU A 60 -0.93 -8.05 17.88
N LYS A 61 -0.55 -7.36 18.95
CA LYS A 61 -1.38 -6.34 19.59
C LYS A 61 -1.05 -4.98 18.96
N ALA A 62 -2.04 -4.11 18.88
CA ALA A 62 -1.81 -2.73 18.45
C ALA A 62 -0.81 -2.06 19.40
N PRO A 63 0.22 -1.37 18.89
CA PRO A 63 1.17 -0.65 19.73
C PRO A 63 0.48 0.53 20.40
N THR A 64 0.91 0.83 21.63
CA THR A 64 0.48 2.05 22.31
C THR A 64 1.18 3.24 21.64
N LEU A 65 0.45 4.31 21.37
CA LEU A 65 1.02 5.55 20.88
C LEU A 65 1.79 6.24 22.02
N SER A 66 3.01 5.77 22.25
CA SER A 66 3.90 6.36 23.25
C SER A 66 4.56 7.62 22.69
N LYS A 67 5.11 8.45 23.60
CA LYS A 67 5.90 9.62 23.20
C LYS A 67 7.10 9.22 22.35
N LYS A 68 7.75 8.09 22.66
CA LYS A 68 8.87 7.54 21.90
C LYS A 68 8.46 7.19 20.46
N LEU A 69 7.36 6.46 20.29
CA LEU A 69 6.85 6.11 18.96
C LEU A 69 6.46 7.36 18.18
N SER A 70 5.73 8.27 18.81
CA SER A 70 5.31 9.53 18.20
C SER A 70 6.50 10.34 17.69
N ASN A 71 7.54 10.50 18.51
CA ASN A 71 8.76 11.22 18.14
C ASN A 71 9.50 10.55 16.98
N ARG A 72 9.55 9.23 16.94
CA ARG A 72 10.18 8.50 15.83
C ARG A 72 9.43 8.68 14.52
N LEU A 73 8.10 8.63 14.54
CA LEU A 73 7.27 8.87 13.36
C LEU A 73 7.43 10.30 12.84
N ILE A 74 7.40 11.28 13.74
CA ILE A 74 7.59 12.69 13.38
C ILE A 74 8.97 12.91 12.76
N ALA A 75 10.03 12.40 13.38
CA ALA A 75 11.39 12.55 12.89
C ALA A 75 11.59 11.84 11.55
N GLY A 76 11.04 10.64 11.40
CA GLY A 76 11.12 9.86 10.16
C GLY A 76 10.44 10.57 8.99
N THR A 77 9.21 11.02 9.19
CA THR A 77 8.45 11.74 8.15
C THR A 77 9.06 13.09 7.81
N LYS A 78 9.58 13.80 8.79
CA LYS A 78 10.32 15.06 8.56
C LYS A 78 11.55 14.83 7.67
N LYS A 79 12.31 13.77 7.95
CA LYS A 79 13.47 13.38 7.14
C LYS A 79 13.05 13.01 5.72
N GLN A 80 11.99 12.25 5.60
CA GLN A 80 11.41 11.83 4.32
C GLN A 80 10.92 13.01 3.48
N ALA A 81 10.34 14.03 4.12
CA ALA A 81 9.86 15.23 3.46
C ALA A 81 11.00 16.08 2.86
N LYS A 82 12.22 15.93 3.33
CA LYS A 82 13.42 16.63 2.78
C LYS A 82 13.24 18.14 2.70
N GLY A 83 12.71 18.76 3.75
CA GLY A 83 12.50 20.21 3.82
C GLY A 83 11.29 20.73 3.04
N ARG A 84 10.55 19.88 2.34
CA ARG A 84 9.34 20.29 1.62
C ARG A 84 8.18 20.49 2.59
N SER A 85 7.40 21.56 2.36
CA SER A 85 6.20 21.82 3.15
C SER A 85 5.09 20.83 2.83
N VAL A 86 4.11 20.70 3.73
CA VAL A 86 2.90 19.90 3.49
C VAL A 86 2.18 20.38 2.23
N ASP A 87 2.08 21.69 2.01
CA ASP A 87 1.42 22.27 0.84
C ASP A 87 2.15 21.87 -0.45
N LYS A 88 3.46 21.90 -0.45
CA LYS A 88 4.26 21.48 -1.62
C LYS A 88 4.05 20.01 -1.94
N ILE A 89 4.07 19.14 -0.92
CA ILE A 89 3.83 17.70 -1.10
C ILE A 89 2.40 17.46 -1.58
N SER A 90 1.41 18.18 -1.02
CA SER A 90 0.01 18.09 -1.44
C SER A 90 -0.18 18.46 -2.90
N ASN A 91 0.47 19.52 -3.35
CA ASN A 91 0.39 19.96 -4.76
C ASN A 91 1.01 18.92 -5.71
N LEU A 92 2.13 18.32 -5.33
CA LEU A 92 2.76 17.24 -6.10
C LEU A 92 1.85 16.00 -6.16
N ARG A 93 1.22 15.64 -5.04
CA ARG A 93 0.24 14.55 -4.99
C ARG A 93 -0.92 14.82 -5.94
N ASP A 94 -1.48 16.01 -5.90
CA ASP A 94 -2.64 16.37 -6.73
C ASP A 94 -2.29 16.32 -8.22
N GLU A 95 -1.13 16.84 -8.60
CA GLU A 95 -0.63 16.75 -9.97
C GLU A 95 -0.46 15.28 -10.41
N TYR A 96 0.15 14.47 -9.57
CA TYR A 96 0.31 13.04 -9.83
C TYR A 96 -1.04 12.33 -9.99
N LEU A 97 -1.99 12.58 -9.11
CA LEU A 97 -3.30 11.95 -9.15
C LEU A 97 -4.10 12.33 -10.41
N ILE A 98 -4.01 13.60 -10.83
CA ILE A 98 -4.65 14.04 -12.09
C ILE A 98 -4.09 13.26 -13.27
N ASN A 99 -2.76 13.15 -13.38
CA ASN A 99 -2.11 12.41 -14.44
C ASN A 99 -2.43 10.91 -14.39
N LEU A 100 -2.46 10.33 -13.19
CA LEU A 100 -2.82 8.94 -12.97
C LEU A 100 -4.25 8.64 -13.42
N LEU A 101 -5.21 9.51 -13.08
CA LEU A 101 -6.60 9.37 -13.47
C LEU A 101 -6.77 9.47 -15.00
N LEU A 102 -6.04 10.36 -15.66
CA LEU A 102 -6.04 10.45 -17.11
C LEU A 102 -5.50 9.18 -17.77
N MET A 103 -4.41 8.64 -17.24
CA MET A 103 -3.84 7.39 -17.71
C MET A 103 -4.82 6.22 -17.48
N ARG A 104 -5.36 6.13 -16.27
CA ARG A 104 -6.33 5.09 -15.91
C ARG A 104 -7.53 5.09 -16.84
N LYS A 105 -8.06 6.26 -17.20
CA LYS A 105 -9.19 6.40 -18.12
C LYS A 105 -8.93 5.75 -19.48
N LYS A 106 -7.71 5.82 -19.98
CA LYS A 106 -7.33 5.14 -21.23
C LYS A 106 -7.40 3.62 -21.11
N PHE A 107 -6.97 3.07 -19.98
CA PHE A 107 -6.88 1.63 -19.77
C PHE A 107 -8.18 1.00 -19.28
N GLU A 108 -9.05 1.74 -18.62
CA GLU A 108 -10.36 1.26 -18.20
C GLU A 108 -11.20 0.74 -19.36
N LYS A 109 -11.14 1.44 -20.50
CA LYS A 109 -11.88 1.02 -21.72
C LYS A 109 -11.40 -0.33 -22.25
N LYS A 110 -10.16 -0.72 -21.96
CA LYS A 110 -9.58 -2.00 -22.40
C LYS A 110 -9.84 -3.14 -21.42
N LEU A 111 -10.02 -2.81 -20.13
CA LEU A 111 -10.19 -3.78 -19.06
C LEU A 111 -11.67 -4.02 -18.73
N ARG A 112 -12.49 -3.00 -18.87
CA ARG A 112 -13.93 -3.02 -18.49
C ARG A 112 -14.87 -2.96 -19.72
#